data_790f1dffdc1e315b2a6de7b6f8d027a6
#
_entry.id   790f1dffdc1e315b2a6de7b6f8d027a6
#
_cell.length_a   1.000
_cell.length_b   1.000
_cell.length_c   1.000
_cell.angle_alpha   90.00
_cell.angle_beta   90.00
_cell.angle_gamma   90.00
#
_symmetry.space_group_name_H-M   'P 1'
#
loop_
_entity.id
_entity.type
_entity.pdbx_description
1 polymer ?
#
loop_
_entity_poly.entity_id
_entity_poly.type
_entity_poly.pdbx_seq_one_letter_code
_entity_poly.pdbx_strand_id
1 'polypeptide(L)'
;LFELTEKFDRVKPASLRVSREEMDAAAARLSETMKQALEQAYNNISKFHKAQKAQPIKVETMPGVVCEQVTRPINKVGLYIP
;
A
#
# COMPACT_ATOMS: atom_id res chain seq x y z
N LEU A 1 -6.42 0.23 -22.75
CA LEU A 1 -6.61 1.02 -21.52
C LEU A 1 -7.06 2.43 -21.86
N PHE A 2 -6.35 3.22 -22.67
CA PHE A 2 -6.71 4.61 -23.01
C PHE A 2 -8.13 4.76 -23.57
N GLU A 3 -8.53 3.88 -24.50
CA GLU A 3 -9.88 3.90 -25.08
C GLU A 3 -10.98 3.60 -24.06
N LEU A 4 -10.70 2.67 -23.12
CA LEU A 4 -11.64 2.34 -22.06
C LEU A 4 -11.76 3.47 -21.03
N THR A 5 -10.65 4.11 -20.67
CA THR A 5 -10.64 5.29 -19.80
C THR A 5 -11.42 6.44 -20.45
N GLU A 6 -11.19 6.71 -21.73
CA GLU A 6 -11.94 7.72 -22.46
C GLU A 6 -13.44 7.42 -22.51
N LYS A 7 -13.78 6.13 -22.73
CA LYS A 7 -15.18 5.69 -22.81
C LYS A 7 -15.93 5.80 -21.50
N PHE A 8 -15.31 5.39 -20.40
CA PHE A 8 -15.98 5.28 -19.09
C PHE A 8 -15.76 6.49 -18.20
N ASP A 9 -14.56 7.04 -18.19
CA ASP A 9 -14.17 8.17 -17.33
C ASP A 9 -14.25 9.51 -18.06
N ARG A 10 -14.49 9.50 -19.38
CA ARG A 10 -14.54 10.69 -20.25
C ARG A 10 -13.27 11.53 -20.22
N VAL A 11 -12.16 10.91 -19.90
CA VAL A 11 -10.84 11.52 -19.85
C VAL A 11 -9.86 10.65 -20.61
N LYS A 12 -9.05 11.27 -21.46
CA LYS A 12 -7.94 10.62 -22.16
C LYS A 12 -6.63 11.07 -21.55
N PRO A 13 -6.04 10.28 -20.63
CA PRO A 13 -4.77 10.65 -20.03
C PRO A 13 -3.65 10.60 -21.07
N ALA A 14 -2.71 11.52 -21.00
CA ALA A 14 -1.52 11.52 -21.85
C ALA A 14 -0.57 10.37 -21.51
N SER A 15 -0.56 9.93 -20.25
CA SER A 15 0.23 8.82 -19.74
C SER A 15 -0.56 8.05 -18.68
N LEU A 16 -0.31 6.73 -18.58
CA LEU A 16 -0.83 5.90 -17.49
C LEU A 16 0.05 5.99 -16.24
N ARG A 17 1.25 6.51 -16.38
CA ARG A 17 2.17 6.70 -15.27
C ARG A 17 2.16 8.15 -14.84
N VAL A 18 1.81 8.38 -13.59
CA VAL A 18 1.90 9.70 -12.97
C VAL A 18 3.37 9.99 -12.62
N SER A 19 3.86 11.16 -13.00
CA SER A 19 5.24 11.57 -12.71
C SER A 19 5.41 12.03 -11.25
N ARG A 20 6.63 12.13 -10.80
CA ARG A 20 6.92 12.61 -9.45
C ARG A 20 6.49 14.07 -9.29
N GLU A 21 6.72 14.88 -10.31
CA GLU A 21 6.36 16.30 -10.34
C GLU A 21 4.84 16.50 -10.24
N GLU A 22 4.06 15.65 -10.92
CA GLU A 22 2.59 15.67 -10.83
C GLU A 22 2.11 15.30 -9.42
N MET A 23 2.74 14.31 -8.79
CA MET A 23 2.42 13.91 -7.41
C MET A 23 2.74 15.04 -6.42
N ASP A 24 3.90 15.66 -6.54
CA ASP A 24 4.34 16.75 -5.66
C ASP A 24 3.44 17.99 -5.83
N ALA A 25 3.08 18.34 -7.06
CA ALA A 25 2.14 19.43 -7.36
C ALA A 25 0.73 19.14 -6.81
N ALA A 26 0.26 17.90 -6.87
CA ALA A 26 -1.03 17.50 -6.29
C ALA A 26 -0.99 17.61 -4.76
N ALA A 27 0.07 17.12 -4.12
CA ALA A 27 0.26 17.21 -2.67
C ALA A 27 0.32 18.68 -2.19
N ALA A 28 0.96 19.56 -2.95
CA ALA A 28 1.06 20.98 -2.62
C ALA A 28 -0.31 21.69 -2.64
N ARG A 29 -1.27 21.20 -3.41
CA ARG A 29 -2.64 21.76 -3.49
C ARG A 29 -3.57 21.30 -2.37
N LEU A 30 -3.18 20.32 -1.57
CA LEU A 30 -4.01 19.87 -0.45
C LEU A 30 -4.00 20.90 0.67
N SER A 31 -5.19 21.13 1.25
CA SER A 31 -5.31 21.94 2.46
C SER A 31 -4.58 21.28 3.64
N GLU A 32 -4.15 22.08 4.59
CA GLU A 32 -3.49 21.57 5.80
C GLU A 32 -4.39 20.63 6.59
N THR A 33 -5.68 20.93 6.67
CA THR A 33 -6.69 20.04 7.30
C THR A 33 -6.75 18.68 6.63
N MET A 34 -6.69 18.63 5.29
CA MET A 34 -6.70 17.35 4.56
C MET A 34 -5.41 16.57 4.79
N LYS A 35 -4.26 17.23 4.83
CA LYS A 35 -2.96 16.58 5.13
C LYS A 35 -2.99 15.94 6.51
N GLN A 36 -3.47 16.67 7.52
CA GLN A 36 -3.59 16.15 8.88
C GLN A 36 -4.55 14.96 8.97
N ALA A 37 -5.68 15.00 8.26
CA ALA A 37 -6.62 13.89 8.20
C ALA A 37 -6.00 12.64 7.57
N LEU A 38 -5.25 12.79 6.48
CA LEU A 38 -4.53 11.69 5.83
C LEU A 38 -3.42 11.12 6.72
N GLU A 39 -2.68 11.97 7.41
CA GLU A 39 -1.65 11.55 8.35
C GLU A 39 -2.25 10.77 9.53
N GLN A 40 -3.36 11.24 10.08
CA GLN A 40 -4.10 10.53 11.13
C GLN A 40 -4.57 9.15 10.65
N ALA A 41 -5.16 9.07 9.46
CA ALA A 41 -5.59 7.81 8.86
C ALA A 41 -4.41 6.85 8.67
N TYR A 42 -3.30 7.34 8.12
CA TYR A 42 -2.07 6.57 7.94
C TYR A 42 -1.55 6.00 9.27
N ASN A 43 -1.50 6.82 10.30
CA ASN A 43 -1.01 6.42 11.62
C ASN A 43 -1.90 5.35 12.25
N ASN A 44 -3.22 5.50 12.15
CA ASN A 44 -4.20 4.54 12.66
C ASN A 44 -4.06 3.18 11.95
N ILE A 45 -4.04 3.19 10.63
CA ILE A 45 -3.92 1.98 9.80
C ILE A 45 -2.58 1.29 10.06
N SER A 46 -1.48 2.06 10.09
CA SER A 46 -0.14 1.54 10.36
C SER A 46 -0.04 0.90 11.74
N LYS A 47 -0.63 1.52 12.76
CA LYS A 47 -0.64 0.99 14.13
C LYS A 47 -1.37 -0.35 14.18
N PHE A 48 -2.53 -0.46 13.54
CA PHE A 48 -3.31 -1.68 13.49
C PHE A 48 -2.55 -2.80 12.75
N HIS A 49 -2.03 -2.52 11.57
CA HIS A 49 -1.31 -3.53 10.79
C HIS A 49 0.03 -3.95 11.41
N LYS A 50 0.70 -3.07 12.15
CA LYS A 50 1.88 -3.47 12.93
C LYS A 50 1.54 -4.49 14.01
N ALA A 51 0.38 -4.35 14.65
CA ALA A 51 -0.09 -5.31 15.66
C ALA A 51 -0.50 -6.67 15.06
N GLN A 52 -0.89 -6.71 13.77
CA GLN A 52 -1.24 -7.95 13.07
C GLN A 52 -0.02 -8.80 12.65
N LYS A 53 1.18 -8.27 12.81
CA LYS A 53 2.40 -9.00 12.43
C LYS A 53 2.51 -10.31 13.20
N ALA A 54 2.43 -11.44 12.49
CA ALA A 54 2.59 -12.76 13.09
C ALA A 54 4.00 -12.90 13.67
N GLN A 55 4.08 -13.43 14.87
CA GLN A 55 5.35 -13.84 15.46
C GLN A 55 5.83 -15.13 14.80
N PRO A 56 7.13 -15.27 14.54
CA PRO A 56 7.69 -16.54 14.08
C PRO A 56 7.41 -17.65 15.11
N ILE A 57 7.02 -18.81 14.60
CA ILE A 57 6.85 -20.01 15.44
C ILE A 57 7.96 -20.98 15.10
N LYS A 58 8.62 -21.49 16.12
CA LYS A 58 9.63 -22.52 15.99
C LYS A 58 9.40 -23.57 17.07
N VAL A 59 9.16 -24.81 16.66
CA VAL A 59 8.84 -25.91 17.56
C VAL A 59 9.63 -27.15 17.15
N GLU A 60 10.34 -27.74 18.09
CA GLU A 60 10.88 -29.07 17.95
C GLU A 60 9.78 -30.08 18.29
N THR A 61 9.24 -30.77 17.26
CA THR A 61 8.11 -31.68 17.39
C THR A 61 8.52 -33.07 17.87
N MET A 62 9.76 -33.45 17.61
CA MET A 62 10.42 -34.63 18.13
C MET A 62 11.95 -34.40 18.03
N PRO A 63 12.78 -35.18 18.74
CA PRO A 63 14.23 -34.98 18.73
C PRO A 63 14.82 -34.90 17.32
N GLY A 64 15.45 -33.76 16.99
CA GLY A 64 16.08 -33.50 15.70
C GLY A 64 15.09 -33.02 14.59
N VAL A 65 13.78 -32.92 14.85
CA VAL A 65 12.79 -32.41 13.89
C VAL A 65 12.26 -31.06 14.35
N VAL A 66 12.61 -30.01 13.61
CA VAL A 66 12.20 -28.63 13.92
C VAL A 66 11.27 -28.12 12.83
N CYS A 67 10.08 -27.68 13.24
CA CYS A 67 9.09 -27.04 12.37
C CYS A 67 9.10 -25.53 12.62
N GLU A 68 9.15 -24.75 11.55
CA GLU A 68 9.14 -23.27 11.63
C GLU A 68 8.04 -22.67 10.76
N GLN A 69 7.37 -21.66 11.31
CA GLN A 69 6.52 -20.76 10.52
C GLN A 69 7.23 -19.42 10.41
N VAL A 70 7.55 -19.04 9.18
CA VAL A 70 8.24 -17.77 8.90
C VAL A 70 7.39 -16.89 8.02
N THR A 71 7.43 -15.58 8.27
CA THR A 71 6.79 -14.57 7.41
C THR A 71 7.86 -13.92 6.57
N ARG A 72 7.64 -13.86 5.26
CA ARG A 72 8.55 -13.22 4.32
C ARG A 72 7.83 -12.09 3.59
N PRO A 73 8.49 -10.95 3.34
CA PRO A 73 7.88 -9.85 2.58
C PRO A 73 7.73 -10.24 1.11
N ILE A 74 6.67 -9.71 0.49
CA ILE A 74 6.52 -9.71 -0.97
C ILE A 74 7.17 -8.43 -1.48
N ASN A 75 8.22 -8.55 -2.29
CA ASN A 75 9.06 -7.43 -2.70
C ASN A 75 8.39 -6.45 -3.67
N LYS A 76 7.44 -6.92 -4.46
CA LYS A 76 6.72 -6.10 -5.44
C LYS A 76 5.23 -6.42 -5.37
N VAL A 77 4.44 -5.42 -5.12
CA VAL A 77 2.98 -5.53 -5.01
C VAL A 77 2.31 -4.46 -5.87
N GLY A 78 1.13 -4.76 -6.39
CA GLY A 78 0.23 -3.77 -6.97
C GLY A 78 -0.92 -3.48 -6.00
N LEU A 79 -1.31 -2.21 -5.91
CA LEU A 79 -2.47 -1.78 -5.14
C LEU A 79 -3.49 -1.17 -6.10
N TYR A 80 -4.74 -1.58 -5.97
CA TYR A 80 -5.86 -0.96 -6.64
C TYR A 80 -6.67 -0.16 -5.62
N ILE A 81 -6.87 1.12 -5.90
CA ILE A 81 -7.68 2.03 -5.08
C ILE A 81 -8.86 2.46 -5.96
N PRO A 82 -10.07 1.99 -5.64
CA PRO A 82 -11.27 2.32 -6.42
C PRO A 82 -11.66 3.80 -6.29
#